data_29539690479ab283c813ddc401ec1bf3
#
_entry.id   29539690479ab283c813ddc401ec1bf3
#
_cell.length_a   1.000
_cell.length_b   1.000
_cell.length_c   1.000
_cell.angle_alpha   90.00
_cell.angle_beta   90.00
_cell.angle_gamma   90.00
#
_symmetry.space_group_name_H-M   'P 1'
#
loop_
_entity.id
_entity.type
_entity.pdbx_description
1 polymer ?
#
loop_
_entity_poly.entity_id
_entity_poly.type
_entity_poly.pdbx_seq_one_letter_code
_entity_poly.pdbx_strand_id
1 'polypeptide(L)'
;MKQVITLLFLLVGFLGLSQDTTVVSYFNEITMGTEYSSHKEILKFKKDVYVIIQGNCNQELKDETIKILKELNELIDPIDFYLTDDITKANVRLYFGGPDDYVKINPMSQNYIETSWGLFFIFPKYGEIDMSLVFVDVERSWNNTQRKHVLREEITQCLGFGNDSFNYIDSIFYQGWTETQNYSELDKDIIKMMYN
;
A
#
# COMPACT_ATOMS: atom_id res chain seq x y z
N MET A 1 1.42 7.52 -49.78
CA MET A 1 1.94 8.08 -48.51
C MET A 1 0.86 8.46 -47.51
N LYS A 2 -0.29 9.04 -47.88
CA LYS A 2 -1.37 9.41 -46.91
C LYS A 2 -2.02 8.21 -46.18
N GLN A 3 -2.15 7.05 -46.81
CA GLN A 3 -2.80 5.86 -46.24
C GLN A 3 -1.95 5.19 -45.12
N VAL A 4 -0.62 5.23 -45.24
CA VAL A 4 0.30 4.63 -44.22
C VAL A 4 0.29 5.44 -42.93
N ILE A 5 0.17 6.78 -43.02
CA ILE A 5 0.12 7.66 -41.86
C ILE A 5 -1.19 7.45 -41.07
N THR A 6 -2.32 7.24 -41.75
CA THR A 6 -3.61 6.99 -41.10
C THR A 6 -3.63 5.66 -40.35
N LEU A 7 -2.97 4.62 -40.88
CA LEU A 7 -2.86 3.31 -40.21
C LEU A 7 -2.00 3.38 -38.97
N LEU A 8 -0.90 4.18 -39.00
CA LEU A 8 0.00 4.37 -37.87
C LEU A 8 -0.70 5.10 -36.71
N PHE A 9 -1.53 6.12 -37.00
CA PHE A 9 -2.31 6.82 -35.98
C PHE A 9 -3.37 5.93 -35.32
N LEU A 10 -4.03 5.04 -36.09
CA LEU A 10 -4.97 4.07 -35.54
C LEU A 10 -4.27 3.04 -34.63
N LEU A 11 -3.05 2.60 -34.95
CA LEU A 11 -2.32 1.64 -34.14
C LEU A 11 -1.85 2.26 -32.79
N VAL A 12 -1.41 3.51 -32.79
CA VAL A 12 -0.99 4.24 -31.58
C VAL A 12 -2.19 4.52 -30.68
N GLY A 13 -3.36 4.86 -31.24
CA GLY A 13 -4.58 5.04 -30.48
C GLY A 13 -5.08 3.75 -29.81
N PHE A 14 -4.90 2.58 -30.43
CA PHE A 14 -5.27 1.29 -29.85
C PHE A 14 -4.37 0.86 -28.69
N LEU A 15 -3.09 1.18 -28.74
CA LEU A 15 -2.13 0.88 -27.66
C LEU A 15 -2.41 1.74 -26.41
N GLY A 16 -2.74 3.02 -26.60
CA GLY A 16 -3.12 3.91 -25.50
C GLY A 16 -4.41 3.46 -24.79
N LEU A 17 -5.44 3.09 -25.53
CA LEU A 17 -6.70 2.60 -24.96
C LEU A 17 -6.55 1.27 -24.21
N SER A 18 -5.62 0.40 -24.63
CA SER A 18 -5.36 -0.87 -23.94
C SER A 18 -4.66 -0.67 -22.59
N GLN A 19 -3.75 0.29 -22.52
CA GLN A 19 -3.01 0.59 -21.28
C GLN A 19 -3.93 1.23 -20.23
N ASP A 20 -4.78 2.18 -20.63
CA ASP A 20 -5.76 2.81 -19.74
C ASP A 20 -6.74 1.80 -19.14
N THR A 21 -7.24 0.85 -19.96
CA THR A 21 -8.18 -0.18 -19.48
C THR A 21 -7.54 -1.15 -18.50
N THR A 22 -6.26 -1.47 -18.64
CA THR A 22 -5.50 -2.33 -17.70
C THR A 22 -5.34 -1.64 -16.35
N VAL A 23 -4.90 -0.39 -16.34
CA VAL A 23 -4.73 0.40 -15.10
C VAL A 23 -6.06 0.54 -14.37
N VAL A 24 -7.15 0.91 -15.06
CA VAL A 24 -8.50 1.04 -14.47
C VAL A 24 -8.99 -0.29 -13.90
N SER A 25 -8.80 -1.39 -14.63
CA SER A 25 -9.22 -2.72 -14.15
C SER A 25 -8.47 -3.13 -12.89
N TYR A 26 -7.16 -2.94 -12.88
CA TYR A 26 -6.32 -3.27 -11.73
C TYR A 26 -6.59 -2.35 -10.54
N PHE A 27 -6.75 -1.05 -10.78
CA PHE A 27 -7.17 -0.10 -9.75
C PHE A 27 -8.44 -0.56 -9.04
N ASN A 28 -9.48 -0.94 -9.79
CA ASN A 28 -10.72 -1.41 -9.20
C ASN A 28 -10.53 -2.71 -8.40
N GLU A 29 -9.70 -3.63 -8.88
CA GLU A 29 -9.38 -4.88 -8.19
C GLU A 29 -8.73 -4.62 -6.83
N ILE A 30 -7.77 -3.71 -6.77
CA ILE A 30 -7.00 -3.41 -5.54
C ILE A 30 -7.75 -2.49 -4.57
N THR A 31 -8.65 -1.62 -5.06
CA THR A 31 -9.29 -0.59 -4.21
C THR A 31 -10.72 -0.89 -3.82
N MET A 32 -11.43 -1.78 -4.52
CA MET A 32 -12.83 -2.08 -4.22
C MET A 32 -12.99 -3.14 -3.13
N GLY A 33 -13.12 -2.68 -1.89
CA GLY A 33 -13.27 -3.54 -0.72
C GLY A 33 -11.94 -3.75 0.02
N THR A 34 -11.95 -4.74 0.88
CA THR A 34 -10.74 -5.29 1.52
C THR A 34 -10.90 -6.80 1.59
N GLU A 35 -9.84 -7.56 1.75
CA GLU A 35 -9.88 -9.01 1.95
C GLU A 35 -10.89 -9.44 3.05
N TYR A 36 -11.16 -8.55 4.00
CA TYR A 36 -11.99 -8.82 5.18
C TYR A 36 -13.33 -8.05 5.19
N SER A 37 -13.63 -7.24 4.17
CA SER A 37 -14.84 -6.39 4.13
C SER A 37 -15.39 -6.23 2.72
N SER A 38 -16.71 -6.39 2.57
CA SER A 38 -17.42 -6.18 1.31
C SER A 38 -17.79 -4.71 1.03
N HIS A 39 -17.22 -3.75 1.74
CA HIS A 39 -17.45 -2.34 1.46
C HIS A 39 -16.93 -1.98 0.06
N LYS A 40 -17.81 -1.38 -0.76
CA LYS A 40 -17.48 -0.97 -2.15
C LYS A 40 -17.05 0.49 -2.25
N GLU A 41 -16.90 1.17 -1.14
CA GLU A 41 -16.48 2.58 -1.13
C GLU A 41 -14.96 2.66 -1.10
N ILE A 42 -14.40 3.46 -2.02
CA ILE A 42 -12.97 3.76 -2.02
C ILE A 42 -12.70 4.73 -0.88
N LEU A 43 -11.93 4.28 0.08
CA LEU A 43 -11.48 5.08 1.23
C LEU A 43 -10.03 5.51 1.00
N LYS A 44 -9.73 6.79 1.27
CA LYS A 44 -8.36 7.32 1.21
C LYS A 44 -8.15 8.40 2.27
N PHE A 45 -6.91 8.69 2.61
CA PHE A 45 -6.58 9.89 3.39
C PHE A 45 -6.86 11.14 2.55
N LYS A 46 -7.42 12.18 3.20
CA LYS A 46 -7.63 13.52 2.61
C LYS A 46 -6.82 14.60 3.33
N LYS A 47 -5.98 14.19 4.24
CA LYS A 47 -5.07 15.02 5.04
C LYS A 47 -3.70 14.37 5.09
N ASP A 48 -2.68 15.14 5.42
CA ASP A 48 -1.31 14.65 5.57
C ASP A 48 -1.23 13.42 6.47
N VAL A 49 -0.33 12.51 6.10
CA VAL A 49 -0.11 11.24 6.78
C VAL A 49 1.11 11.35 7.69
N TYR A 50 0.90 11.20 8.98
CA TYR A 50 1.95 11.19 10.00
C TYR A 50 2.13 9.77 10.53
N VAL A 51 3.26 9.16 10.18
CA VAL A 51 3.59 7.79 10.58
C VAL A 51 4.43 7.81 11.85
N ILE A 52 3.98 7.11 12.90
CA ILE A 52 4.79 6.83 14.08
C ILE A 52 5.25 5.38 14.08
N ILE A 53 6.55 5.17 14.31
CA ILE A 53 7.13 3.84 14.46
C ILE A 53 7.07 3.43 15.92
N GLN A 54 6.62 2.18 16.18
CA GLN A 54 6.51 1.60 17.50
C GLN A 54 7.11 0.18 17.52
N GLY A 55 7.49 -0.32 18.71
CA GLY A 55 8.02 -1.67 18.89
C GLY A 55 9.49 -1.81 18.49
N ASN A 56 9.87 -3.00 18.00
CA ASN A 56 11.26 -3.42 17.78
C ASN A 56 11.75 -3.08 16.35
N CYS A 57 11.74 -1.81 15.98
CA CYS A 57 12.25 -1.34 14.70
C CYS A 57 13.77 -1.23 14.71
N ASN A 58 14.47 -1.97 13.86
CA ASN A 58 15.88 -1.75 13.62
C ASN A 58 16.14 -0.59 12.66
N GLN A 59 17.40 -0.13 12.56
CA GLN A 59 17.74 1.01 11.70
C GLN A 59 17.45 0.76 10.22
N GLU A 60 17.64 -0.46 9.75
CA GLU A 60 17.41 -0.81 8.33
C GLU A 60 15.92 -0.70 7.94
N LEU A 61 15.00 -1.14 8.82
CA LEU A 61 13.55 -1.00 8.61
C LEU A 61 13.08 0.45 8.77
N LYS A 62 13.73 1.22 9.65
CA LYS A 62 13.49 2.65 9.77
C LYS A 62 13.88 3.40 8.50
N ASP A 63 15.06 3.09 7.95
CA ASP A 63 15.53 3.69 6.70
C ASP A 63 14.64 3.31 5.51
N GLU A 64 14.16 2.06 5.45
CA GLU A 64 13.21 1.63 4.43
C GLU A 64 11.86 2.35 4.59
N THR A 65 11.37 2.54 5.81
CA THR A 65 10.15 3.33 6.06
C THR A 65 10.30 4.74 5.50
N ILE A 66 11.43 5.42 5.79
CA ILE A 66 11.71 6.77 5.28
C ILE A 66 11.75 6.77 3.75
N LYS A 67 12.37 5.76 3.13
CA LYS A 67 12.41 5.59 1.68
C LYS A 67 11.01 5.48 1.08
N ILE A 68 10.15 4.63 1.67
CA ILE A 68 8.77 4.44 1.22
C ILE A 68 7.98 5.77 1.30
N LEU A 69 8.05 6.48 2.43
CA LEU A 69 7.33 7.75 2.58
C LEU A 69 7.83 8.81 1.58
N LYS A 70 9.13 8.83 1.29
CA LYS A 70 9.69 9.71 0.26
C LYS A 70 9.15 9.37 -1.14
N GLU A 71 9.12 8.10 -1.51
CA GLU A 71 8.58 7.65 -2.79
C GLU A 71 7.09 7.97 -2.93
N LEU A 72 6.32 7.83 -1.84
CA LEU A 72 4.90 8.22 -1.81
C LEU A 72 4.73 9.74 -1.99
N ASN A 73 5.58 10.57 -1.36
CA ASN A 73 5.59 12.02 -1.57
C ASN A 73 5.95 12.42 -3.02
N GLU A 74 6.70 11.59 -3.74
CA GLU A 74 7.00 11.82 -5.17
C GLU A 74 5.84 11.41 -6.08
N LEU A 75 4.94 10.51 -5.63
CA LEU A 75 3.83 9.98 -6.41
C LEU A 75 2.51 10.69 -6.14
N ILE A 76 2.30 11.19 -4.93
CA ILE A 76 1.03 11.74 -4.43
C ILE A 76 1.19 13.23 -4.16
N ASP A 77 0.40 14.06 -4.84
CA ASP A 77 0.52 15.53 -4.78
C ASP A 77 -0.37 16.20 -3.69
N PRO A 78 -1.60 15.76 -3.43
CA PRO A 78 -2.52 16.54 -2.57
C PRO A 78 -2.28 16.41 -1.07
N ILE A 79 -1.46 15.44 -0.61
CA ILE A 79 -1.13 15.18 0.79
C ILE A 79 0.32 14.79 0.93
N ASP A 80 0.93 15.12 2.06
CA ASP A 80 2.31 14.79 2.38
C ASP A 80 2.41 13.66 3.41
N PHE A 81 3.52 12.92 3.36
CA PHE A 81 3.83 11.80 4.26
C PHE A 81 5.03 12.14 5.12
N TYR A 82 4.86 12.08 6.43
CA TYR A 82 5.89 12.44 7.41
C TYR A 82 6.13 11.31 8.42
N LEU A 83 7.38 11.12 8.82
CA LEU A 83 7.68 10.39 10.05
C LEU A 83 7.56 11.35 11.24
N THR A 84 6.94 10.90 12.34
CA THR A 84 6.77 11.72 13.54
C THR A 84 7.09 10.91 14.81
N ASP A 85 7.59 11.59 15.83
CA ASP A 85 7.71 11.04 17.18
C ASP A 85 6.53 11.47 18.09
N ASP A 86 5.63 12.31 17.58
CA ASP A 86 4.47 12.82 18.32
C ASP A 86 3.25 11.92 18.07
N ILE A 87 2.92 11.07 19.07
CA ILE A 87 1.78 10.15 19.02
C ILE A 87 0.44 10.87 18.84
N THR A 88 0.34 12.14 19.23
CA THR A 88 -0.91 12.90 19.11
C THR A 88 -1.17 13.41 17.70
N LYS A 89 -0.14 13.50 16.87
CA LYS A 89 -0.22 13.85 15.46
C LYS A 89 -0.39 12.63 14.56
N ALA A 90 0.10 11.47 15.02
CA ALA A 90 0.15 10.26 14.21
C ALA A 90 -1.25 9.77 13.84
N ASN A 91 -1.49 9.62 12.53
CA ASN A 91 -2.68 8.97 11.98
C ASN A 91 -2.36 7.63 11.29
N VAL A 92 -1.07 7.24 11.21
CA VAL A 92 -0.64 5.87 10.91
C VAL A 92 0.30 5.41 12.02
N ARG A 93 -0.04 4.28 12.66
CA ARG A 93 0.80 3.65 13.68
C ARG A 93 1.40 2.37 13.12
N LEU A 94 2.70 2.40 12.86
CA LEU A 94 3.46 1.29 12.31
C LEU A 94 4.17 0.56 13.46
N TYR A 95 3.75 -0.67 13.74
CA TYR A 95 4.28 -1.50 14.81
C TYR A 95 5.14 -2.63 14.27
N PHE A 96 6.35 -2.75 14.79
CA PHE A 96 7.28 -3.85 14.55
C PHE A 96 7.38 -4.72 15.81
N GLY A 97 7.06 -6.01 15.71
CA GLY A 97 7.10 -6.91 16.87
C GLY A 97 6.62 -8.30 16.54
N GLY A 98 6.27 -9.06 17.57
CA GLY A 98 5.64 -10.36 17.43
C GLY A 98 4.10 -10.31 17.45
N PRO A 99 3.46 -11.41 17.01
CA PRO A 99 2.00 -11.54 17.02
C PRO A 99 1.37 -11.29 18.39
N ASP A 100 1.91 -11.91 19.43
CA ASP A 100 1.37 -11.83 20.79
C ASP A 100 1.35 -10.42 21.36
N ASP A 101 2.37 -9.61 21.04
CA ASP A 101 2.43 -8.23 21.49
C ASP A 101 1.51 -7.32 20.68
N TYR A 102 1.37 -7.58 19.38
CA TYR A 102 0.45 -6.80 18.55
C TYR A 102 -1.02 -7.03 18.91
N VAL A 103 -1.43 -8.25 19.25
CA VAL A 103 -2.79 -8.54 19.72
C VAL A 103 -3.16 -7.72 20.96
N LYS A 104 -2.21 -7.44 21.86
CA LYS A 104 -2.45 -6.58 23.04
C LYS A 104 -2.70 -5.12 22.63
N ILE A 105 -2.11 -4.67 21.54
CA ILE A 105 -2.28 -3.31 20.98
C ILE A 105 -3.56 -3.22 20.16
N ASN A 106 -3.82 -4.24 19.32
CA ASN A 106 -4.98 -4.33 18.46
C ASN A 106 -5.66 -5.71 18.59
N PRO A 107 -6.60 -5.88 19.52
CA PRO A 107 -7.29 -7.16 19.72
C PRO A 107 -8.07 -7.66 18.49
N MET A 108 -8.43 -6.79 17.55
CA MET A 108 -9.09 -7.19 16.30
C MET A 108 -8.19 -8.05 15.41
N SER A 109 -6.88 -7.97 15.57
CA SER A 109 -5.92 -8.78 14.79
C SER A 109 -5.91 -10.27 15.18
N GLN A 110 -6.46 -10.67 16.31
CA GLN A 110 -6.33 -12.00 16.89
C GLN A 110 -6.71 -13.14 15.91
N ASN A 111 -7.71 -12.92 15.06
CA ASN A 111 -8.17 -13.95 14.12
C ASN A 111 -7.31 -14.07 12.86
N TYR A 112 -6.40 -13.13 12.61
CA TYR A 112 -5.63 -13.02 11.38
C TYR A 112 -4.13 -13.14 11.62
N ILE A 113 -3.64 -12.73 12.79
CA ILE A 113 -2.24 -12.50 13.09
C ILE A 113 -1.37 -13.75 12.98
N GLU A 114 -1.91 -14.93 13.31
CA GLU A 114 -1.16 -16.19 13.29
C GLU A 114 -0.68 -16.59 11.90
N THR A 115 -1.42 -16.23 10.86
CA THR A 115 -1.12 -16.57 9.46
C THR A 115 -0.53 -15.42 8.67
N SER A 116 -0.50 -14.21 9.24
CA SER A 116 -0.06 -13.00 8.56
C SER A 116 1.34 -12.58 8.99
N TRP A 117 2.15 -12.14 8.03
CA TRP A 117 3.50 -11.60 8.25
C TRP A 117 3.47 -10.07 8.37
N GLY A 118 2.43 -9.46 7.84
CA GLY A 118 2.01 -8.10 7.99
C GLY A 118 0.51 -8.02 8.09
N LEU A 119 -0.01 -6.93 8.59
CA LEU A 119 -1.44 -6.63 8.65
C LEU A 119 -1.63 -5.11 8.67
N PHE A 120 -2.68 -4.66 8.03
CA PHE A 120 -3.15 -3.29 8.22
C PHE A 120 -4.62 -3.28 8.66
N PHE A 121 -4.99 -2.22 9.35
CA PHE A 121 -6.37 -1.91 9.71
C PHE A 121 -6.65 -0.44 9.42
N ILE A 122 -7.75 -0.18 8.72
CA ILE A 122 -8.21 1.17 8.40
C ILE A 122 -9.39 1.53 9.31
N PHE A 123 -9.36 2.71 9.91
CA PHE A 123 -10.44 3.26 10.70
C PHE A 123 -11.02 4.48 9.98
N PRO A 124 -12.13 4.27 9.23
CA PRO A 124 -12.74 5.37 8.48
C PRO A 124 -13.57 6.27 9.38
N LYS A 125 -13.63 7.54 9.01
CA LYS A 125 -14.51 8.53 9.60
C LYS A 125 -14.96 9.50 8.52
N TYR A 126 -16.27 9.73 8.42
CA TYR A 126 -16.88 10.65 7.44
C TYR A 126 -16.51 10.36 5.97
N GLY A 127 -16.35 9.07 5.60
CA GLY A 127 -16.04 8.69 4.22
C GLY A 127 -14.56 8.89 3.81
N GLU A 128 -13.67 9.03 4.78
CA GLU A 128 -12.22 9.07 4.56
C GLU A 128 -11.49 8.22 5.61
N ILE A 129 -10.22 7.89 5.37
CA ILE A 129 -9.37 7.23 6.36
C ILE A 129 -8.98 8.26 7.41
N ASP A 130 -9.36 8.03 8.67
CA ASP A 130 -8.98 8.88 9.78
C ASP A 130 -7.70 8.40 10.45
N MET A 131 -7.56 7.07 10.61
CA MET A 131 -6.38 6.43 11.20
C MET A 131 -6.18 5.04 10.57
N SER A 132 -4.92 4.60 10.54
CA SER A 132 -4.55 3.23 10.21
C SER A 132 -3.58 2.65 11.23
N LEU A 133 -3.67 1.33 11.45
CA LEU A 133 -2.70 0.55 12.20
C LEU A 133 -2.00 -0.40 11.22
N VAL A 134 -0.70 -0.45 11.25
CA VAL A 134 0.13 -1.32 10.41
C VAL A 134 1.01 -2.18 11.31
N PHE A 135 1.08 -3.46 11.02
CA PHE A 135 1.92 -4.43 11.70
C PHE A 135 2.89 -5.07 10.73
N VAL A 136 4.14 -5.24 11.16
CA VAL A 136 5.16 -6.03 10.47
C VAL A 136 5.81 -6.96 11.49
N ASP A 137 5.71 -8.26 11.26
CA ASP A 137 6.32 -9.27 12.11
C ASP A 137 7.86 -9.23 11.96
N VAL A 138 8.57 -9.03 13.05
CA VAL A 138 10.04 -9.04 13.08
C VAL A 138 10.60 -10.16 13.96
N GLU A 139 9.74 -10.99 14.54
CA GLU A 139 10.14 -12.10 15.39
C GLU A 139 10.21 -13.43 14.65
N ARG A 140 9.35 -13.62 13.61
CA ARG A 140 9.46 -14.82 12.76
C ARG A 140 10.78 -14.84 12.00
N SER A 141 11.24 -16.08 11.74
CA SER A 141 12.52 -16.32 11.04
C SER A 141 12.38 -16.05 9.55
N TRP A 142 12.61 -14.82 9.15
CA TRP A 142 12.68 -14.37 7.77
C TRP A 142 13.79 -13.31 7.59
N ASN A 143 14.23 -13.10 6.36
CA ASN A 143 15.31 -12.18 6.08
C ASN A 143 14.82 -10.72 5.96
N ASN A 144 15.74 -9.76 5.97
CA ASN A 144 15.39 -8.35 5.87
C ASN A 144 14.77 -7.94 4.54
N THR A 145 15.10 -8.62 3.44
CA THR A 145 14.48 -8.37 2.13
C THR A 145 12.99 -8.63 2.18
N GLN A 146 12.60 -9.75 2.79
CA GLN A 146 11.21 -10.13 2.99
C GLN A 146 10.47 -9.15 3.91
N ARG A 147 11.10 -8.75 5.01
CA ARG A 147 10.53 -7.74 5.93
C ARG A 147 10.30 -6.40 5.24
N LYS A 148 11.23 -5.97 4.38
CA LYS A 148 11.09 -4.73 3.59
C LYS A 148 9.97 -4.81 2.57
N HIS A 149 9.79 -5.98 1.95
CA HIS A 149 8.67 -6.22 1.04
C HIS A 149 7.34 -6.03 1.77
N VAL A 150 7.11 -6.80 2.83
CA VAL A 150 5.87 -6.70 3.63
C VAL A 150 5.69 -5.30 4.22
N LEU A 151 6.75 -4.65 4.71
CA LEU A 151 6.67 -3.28 5.19
C LEU A 151 6.13 -2.31 4.12
N ARG A 152 6.61 -2.44 2.88
CA ARG A 152 6.16 -1.61 1.76
C ARG A 152 4.71 -1.89 1.39
N GLU A 153 4.36 -3.16 1.30
CA GLU A 153 3.02 -3.63 1.02
C GLU A 153 2.02 -3.07 2.03
N GLU A 154 2.22 -3.32 3.32
CA GLU A 154 1.30 -2.91 4.38
C GLU A 154 1.17 -1.39 4.53
N ILE A 155 2.27 -0.63 4.38
CA ILE A 155 2.21 0.84 4.36
C ILE A 155 1.38 1.32 3.16
N THR A 156 1.52 0.70 2.00
CA THR A 156 0.79 1.12 0.81
C THR A 156 -0.69 0.74 0.92
N GLN A 157 -0.98 -0.48 1.36
CA GLN A 157 -2.35 -0.96 1.54
C GLN A 157 -3.13 -0.13 2.56
N CYS A 158 -2.51 0.30 3.65
CA CYS A 158 -3.16 1.12 4.67
C CYS A 158 -3.62 2.50 4.18
N LEU A 159 -3.20 2.91 2.97
CA LEU A 159 -3.63 4.15 2.31
C LEU A 159 -4.97 3.99 1.57
N GLY A 160 -5.54 2.78 1.55
CA GLY A 160 -6.83 2.48 0.92
C GLY A 160 -6.76 1.46 -0.22
N PHE A 161 -5.61 0.81 -0.44
CA PHE A 161 -5.44 -0.29 -1.38
C PHE A 161 -5.67 -1.61 -0.64
N GLY A 162 -6.94 -1.95 -0.41
CA GLY A 162 -7.35 -2.97 0.54
C GLY A 162 -7.28 -4.42 0.09
N ASN A 163 -6.94 -4.69 -1.18
CA ASN A 163 -6.91 -6.05 -1.74
C ASN A 163 -5.58 -6.37 -2.39
N ASP A 164 -5.29 -7.67 -2.47
CA ASP A 164 -4.21 -8.24 -3.26
C ASP A 164 -4.73 -8.80 -4.59
N SER A 165 -3.81 -9.10 -5.50
CA SER A 165 -4.08 -9.67 -6.81
C SER A 165 -3.07 -10.73 -7.20
N PHE A 166 -3.51 -11.77 -7.91
CA PHE A 166 -2.61 -12.76 -8.53
C PHE A 166 -2.12 -12.36 -9.93
N ASN A 167 -2.50 -11.18 -10.46
CA ASN A 167 -2.32 -10.88 -11.87
C ASN A 167 -0.92 -10.35 -12.23
N TYR A 168 -0.23 -9.63 -11.33
CA TYR A 168 1.04 -8.93 -11.65
C TYR A 168 2.10 -9.24 -10.60
N ILE A 169 2.99 -10.20 -10.93
CA ILE A 169 4.02 -10.71 -10.02
C ILE A 169 5.06 -9.67 -9.58
N ASP A 170 5.20 -8.59 -10.34
CA ASP A 170 6.10 -7.47 -10.06
C ASP A 170 5.43 -6.33 -9.28
N SER A 171 4.12 -6.44 -9.05
CA SER A 171 3.37 -5.50 -8.22
C SER A 171 3.65 -5.72 -6.74
N ILE A 172 3.59 -4.63 -5.97
CA ILE A 172 3.63 -4.68 -4.51
C ILE A 172 2.36 -5.31 -3.91
N PHE A 173 1.27 -5.35 -4.66
CA PHE A 173 -0.01 -5.95 -4.27
C PHE A 173 -0.17 -7.39 -4.80
N TYR A 174 0.92 -8.06 -5.16
CA TYR A 174 0.83 -9.44 -5.60
C TYR A 174 0.62 -10.40 -4.43
N GLN A 175 -0.51 -11.09 -4.42
CA GLN A 175 -0.92 -11.99 -3.31
C GLN A 175 0.02 -13.19 -3.10
N GLY A 176 0.79 -13.58 -4.11
CA GLY A 176 1.80 -14.62 -3.97
C GLY A 176 3.06 -14.08 -3.32
N TRP A 177 3.84 -14.99 -2.71
CA TRP A 177 5.09 -14.59 -2.08
C TRP A 177 6.09 -14.01 -3.08
N THR A 178 6.53 -12.76 -2.85
CA THR A 178 7.60 -12.09 -3.60
C THR A 178 8.57 -11.38 -2.67
N GLU A 179 9.65 -10.85 -3.23
CA GLU A 179 10.62 -10.00 -2.52
C GLU A 179 10.74 -8.63 -3.19
N THR A 180 9.67 -8.18 -3.87
CA THR A 180 9.58 -6.88 -4.52
C THR A 180 9.77 -5.74 -3.50
N GLN A 181 10.70 -4.81 -3.77
CA GLN A 181 11.02 -3.70 -2.88
C GLN A 181 10.86 -2.33 -3.54
N ASN A 182 10.27 -2.28 -4.72
CA ASN A 182 10.03 -1.05 -5.46
C ASN A 182 8.63 -1.11 -6.07
N TYR A 183 8.00 0.03 -6.26
CA TYR A 183 6.76 0.11 -7.02
C TYR A 183 7.01 -0.17 -8.50
N SER A 184 6.25 -1.08 -9.09
CA SER A 184 6.17 -1.24 -10.55
C SER A 184 5.57 0.02 -11.20
N GLU A 185 5.66 0.18 -12.52
CA GLU A 185 4.99 1.31 -13.18
C GLU A 185 3.47 1.24 -13.01
N LEU A 186 2.90 0.02 -13.00
CA LEU A 186 1.48 -0.17 -12.75
C LEU A 186 1.08 0.24 -11.33
N ASP A 187 1.90 -0.08 -10.30
CA ASP A 187 1.66 0.37 -8.93
C ASP A 187 1.66 1.90 -8.83
N LYS A 188 2.64 2.55 -9.49
CA LYS A 188 2.72 4.01 -9.52
C LYS A 188 1.49 4.64 -10.18
N ASP A 189 1.00 4.04 -11.25
CA ASP A 189 -0.16 4.53 -11.97
C ASP A 189 -1.44 4.42 -11.11
N ILE A 190 -1.66 3.29 -10.42
CA ILE A 190 -2.84 3.13 -9.55
C ILE A 190 -2.74 4.00 -8.29
N ILE A 191 -1.53 4.20 -7.72
CA ILE A 191 -1.31 5.13 -6.61
C ILE A 191 -1.67 6.56 -7.02
N LYS A 192 -1.20 7.03 -8.17
CA LYS A 192 -1.56 8.33 -8.72
C LYS A 192 -3.05 8.44 -9.03
N MET A 193 -3.66 7.41 -9.61
CA MET A 193 -5.11 7.38 -9.90
C MET A 193 -5.95 7.52 -8.63
N MET A 194 -5.50 6.96 -7.52
CA MET A 194 -6.19 7.06 -6.23
C MET A 194 -6.14 8.47 -5.65
N TYR A 195 -5.00 9.14 -5.75
CA TYR A 195 -4.72 10.34 -4.98
C TYR A 195 -4.73 11.63 -5.81
N ASN A 196 -4.38 11.60 -7.09
CA ASN A 196 -4.31 12.77 -7.97
C ASN A 196 -5.53 12.86 -8.89
#